data_e9aa2dd6082d1c80ec9300dd9c58ead4
#
_entry.id   e9aa2dd6082d1c80ec9300dd9c58ead4
#
_cell.length_a   1.000
_cell.length_b   1.000
_cell.length_c   1.000
_cell.angle_alpha   90.00
_cell.angle_beta   90.00
_cell.angle_gamma   90.00
#
_symmetry.space_group_name_H-M   'P 1'
#
loop_
_entity.id
_entity.type
_entity.pdbx_description
1 polymer ?
#
loop_
_entity_poly.entity_id
_entity_poly.type
_entity_poly.pdbx_seq_one_letter_code
_entity_poly.pdbx_strand_id
1 'polypeptide(L)'
;NIVFLYKNESIQEMGNLVQLKRSLTKREQTTVDCLIQSKGSVVSREELCSQLWNERPNNSHLSQTSVLIKRIKMKLEIAGFDPEMIKTIWGSGYVLKKGVFEKDFLVKI
;
A
#
# COMPACT_ATOMS: atom_id res chain seq x y z
N ASN A 1 -7.37 20.64 -15.25
CA ASN A 1 -8.07 19.40 -15.11
C ASN A 1 -7.13 18.20 -15.11
N ILE A 2 -7.40 17.28 -14.23
CA ILE A 2 -6.56 16.11 -14.03
C ILE A 2 -6.43 15.23 -15.26
N VAL A 3 -7.51 15.07 -15.98
CA VAL A 3 -7.58 14.07 -17.04
C VAL A 3 -6.47 14.20 -18.06
N PHE A 4 -6.18 15.39 -18.49
CA PHE A 4 -5.16 15.53 -19.53
C PHE A 4 -3.74 15.39 -19.04
N LEU A 5 -3.55 15.31 -17.74
CA LEU A 5 -2.22 15.02 -17.21
C LEU A 5 -1.82 13.59 -17.45
N TYR A 6 -2.79 12.73 -17.74
CA TYR A 6 -2.54 11.31 -17.76
C TYR A 6 -2.56 10.75 -19.14
N LYS A 7 -2.91 11.34 -20.13
CA LYS A 7 -2.96 10.73 -21.45
C LYS A 7 -3.90 9.54 -21.45
N ASN A 8 -3.81 8.72 -22.44
CA ASN A 8 -4.80 7.66 -22.68
C ASN A 8 -4.72 6.50 -21.71
N GLU A 9 -3.52 5.93 -21.53
CA GLU A 9 -3.38 4.80 -20.64
C GLU A 9 -3.61 5.21 -19.19
N SER A 10 -3.44 6.49 -18.88
CA SER A 10 -3.59 6.96 -17.52
C SER A 10 -5.04 7.03 -17.05
N ILE A 11 -5.98 7.13 -17.99
CA ILE A 11 -7.39 7.09 -17.61
C ILE A 11 -7.72 5.72 -17.05
N GLN A 12 -7.22 4.68 -17.70
CA GLN A 12 -7.39 3.32 -17.21
C GLN A 12 -6.75 3.14 -15.85
N GLU A 13 -5.54 3.66 -15.67
CA GLU A 13 -4.84 3.58 -14.41
C GLU A 13 -5.58 4.30 -13.29
N MET A 14 -6.18 5.44 -13.59
CA MET A 14 -6.97 6.16 -12.59
C MET A 14 -8.18 5.35 -12.16
N GLY A 15 -8.85 4.71 -13.10
CA GLY A 15 -9.98 3.85 -12.77
C GLY A 15 -9.55 2.69 -11.89
N ASN A 16 -8.42 2.09 -12.20
CA ASN A 16 -7.87 1.00 -11.42
C ASN A 16 -7.51 1.47 -10.01
N LEU A 17 -6.93 2.66 -9.89
CA LEU A 17 -6.55 3.21 -8.61
C LEU A 17 -7.76 3.51 -7.74
N VAL A 18 -8.80 4.07 -8.31
CA VAL A 18 -10.04 4.34 -7.58
C VAL A 18 -10.64 3.03 -7.06
N GLN A 19 -10.67 2.02 -7.92
CA GLN A 19 -11.19 0.72 -7.54
C GLN A 19 -10.37 0.12 -6.40
N LEU A 20 -9.06 0.21 -6.50
CA LEU A 20 -8.17 -0.29 -5.46
C LEU A 20 -8.45 0.40 -4.13
N LYS A 21 -8.48 1.73 -4.13
CA LYS A 21 -8.69 2.48 -2.90
C LYS A 21 -10.03 2.16 -2.25
N ARG A 22 -11.06 1.94 -3.06
CA ARG A 22 -12.37 1.58 -2.55
C ARG A 22 -12.41 0.18 -1.95
N SER A 23 -11.55 -0.71 -2.43
CA SER A 23 -11.51 -2.09 -1.97
C SER A 23 -10.70 -2.26 -0.69
N LEU A 24 -9.84 -1.31 -0.36
CA LEU A 24 -8.99 -1.42 0.82
C LEU A 24 -9.77 -1.07 2.08
N THR A 25 -9.58 -1.86 3.12
CA THR A 25 -10.09 -1.51 4.43
C THR A 25 -9.29 -0.34 4.99
N LYS A 26 -9.80 0.27 6.04
CA LYS A 26 -9.09 1.38 6.67
C LYS A 26 -7.70 0.97 7.13
N ARG A 27 -7.59 -0.22 7.69
CA ARG A 27 -6.29 -0.71 8.17
C ARG A 27 -5.33 -0.99 7.02
N GLU A 28 -5.85 -1.53 5.92
CA GLU A 28 -5.06 -1.75 4.72
C GLU A 28 -4.61 -0.42 4.12
N GLN A 29 -5.50 0.56 4.11
CA GLN A 29 -5.19 1.90 3.61
C GLN A 29 -4.06 2.52 4.43
N THR A 30 -4.14 2.43 5.75
CA THR A 30 -3.10 2.95 6.63
C THR A 30 -1.76 2.28 6.34
N THR A 31 -1.78 0.96 6.10
CA THR A 31 -0.57 0.22 5.77
C THR A 31 0.07 0.74 4.50
N VAL A 32 -0.72 0.89 3.45
CA VAL A 32 -0.20 1.39 2.17
C VAL A 32 0.32 2.81 2.31
N ASP A 33 -0.40 3.67 3.02
CA ASP A 33 0.03 5.05 3.26
C ASP A 33 1.38 5.08 3.97
N CYS A 34 1.56 4.22 4.95
CA CYS A 34 2.83 4.14 5.69
C CYS A 34 3.97 3.75 4.75
N LEU A 35 3.74 2.77 3.89
CA LEU A 35 4.75 2.34 2.93
C LEU A 35 5.08 3.43 1.92
N ILE A 36 4.06 4.16 1.46
CA ILE A 36 4.28 5.26 0.52
C ILE A 36 5.11 6.36 1.17
N GLN A 37 4.79 6.70 2.40
CA GLN A 37 5.50 7.76 3.11
C GLN A 37 6.95 7.42 3.40
N SER A 38 7.30 6.15 3.40
CA SER A 38 8.69 5.73 3.62
C SER A 38 9.56 5.95 2.39
N LYS A 39 8.96 6.29 1.25
CA LYS A 39 9.64 6.67 0.01
C LYS A 39 10.69 5.65 -0.45
N GLY A 40 10.31 4.39 -0.44
CA GLY A 40 11.17 3.33 -0.91
C GLY A 40 12.09 2.74 0.15
N SER A 41 11.99 3.22 1.37
CA SER A 41 12.73 2.64 2.49
C SER A 41 11.94 1.48 3.08
N VAL A 42 12.66 0.55 3.69
CA VAL A 42 12.03 -0.60 4.33
C VAL A 42 11.36 -0.17 5.63
N VAL A 43 10.12 -0.60 5.81
CA VAL A 43 9.37 -0.36 7.05
C VAL A 43 9.30 -1.70 7.79
N SER A 44 9.74 -1.73 9.03
CA SER A 44 9.73 -2.97 9.80
C SER A 44 8.31 -3.38 10.16
N ARG A 45 8.13 -4.67 10.44
CA ARG A 45 6.82 -5.16 10.88
C ARG A 45 6.39 -4.48 12.18
N GLU A 46 7.34 -4.27 13.07
CA GLU A 46 7.09 -3.61 14.34
C GLU A 46 6.60 -2.18 14.15
N GLU A 47 7.23 -1.47 13.23
CA GLU A 47 6.81 -0.11 12.94
C GLU A 47 5.41 -0.07 12.34
N LEU A 48 5.11 -0.96 11.41
CA LEU A 48 3.76 -1.05 10.85
C LEU A 48 2.74 -1.35 11.94
N CYS A 49 3.06 -2.28 12.83
CA CYS A 49 2.17 -2.62 13.93
C CYS A 49 1.88 -1.41 14.81
N SER A 50 2.92 -0.65 15.12
CA SER A 50 2.74 0.54 15.94
C SER A 50 1.82 1.56 15.28
N GLN A 51 1.96 1.72 13.97
CA GLN A 51 1.09 2.63 13.22
C GLN A 51 -0.35 2.13 13.16
N LEU A 52 -0.52 0.82 13.03
CA LEU A 52 -1.84 0.23 12.84
C LEU A 52 -2.64 0.13 14.13
N TRP A 53 -2.00 -0.25 15.22
CA TRP A 53 -2.68 -0.47 16.50
C TRP A 53 -2.39 0.61 17.52
N ASN A 54 -1.48 1.50 17.23
CA ASN A 54 -1.11 2.61 18.09
C ASN A 54 -0.73 2.16 19.50
N GLU A 55 -0.05 1.02 19.56
CA GLU A 55 0.43 0.46 20.83
C GLU A 55 1.64 -0.43 20.56
N ARG A 56 2.25 -0.92 21.63
CA ARG A 56 3.42 -1.78 21.51
C ARG A 56 3.08 -3.05 20.73
N PRO A 57 3.89 -3.44 19.76
CA PRO A 57 3.63 -4.66 18.98
C PRO A 57 3.62 -5.92 19.86
N ASN A 58 2.75 -6.84 19.50
CA ASN A 58 2.72 -8.17 20.10
C ASN A 58 2.64 -9.21 18.99
N ASN A 59 2.76 -10.50 19.36
CA ASN A 59 2.80 -11.57 18.36
C ASN A 59 1.56 -11.62 17.51
N SER A 60 0.40 -11.35 18.09
CA SER A 60 -0.84 -11.34 17.34
C SER A 60 -0.85 -10.23 16.29
N HIS A 61 -0.40 -9.03 16.66
CA HIS A 61 -0.34 -7.91 15.73
C HIS A 61 0.65 -8.19 14.61
N LEU A 62 1.80 -8.78 14.92
CA LEU A 62 2.79 -9.12 13.91
C LEU A 62 2.22 -10.11 12.90
N SER A 63 1.50 -11.12 13.37
CA SER A 63 0.86 -12.08 12.48
C SER A 63 -0.19 -11.43 11.61
N GLN A 64 -1.00 -10.56 12.19
CA GLN A 64 -2.03 -9.86 11.45
C GLN A 64 -1.45 -8.94 10.38
N THR A 65 -0.28 -8.35 10.66
CA THR A 65 0.40 -7.51 9.67
C THR A 65 0.75 -8.31 8.42
N SER A 66 1.26 -9.52 8.61
CA SER A 66 1.59 -10.39 7.48
C SER A 66 0.35 -10.71 6.65
N VAL A 67 -0.77 -10.96 7.31
CA VAL A 67 -2.03 -11.22 6.61
C VAL A 67 -2.51 -9.98 5.86
N LEU A 68 -2.37 -8.79 6.46
CA LEU A 68 -2.75 -7.55 5.81
C LEU A 68 -1.95 -7.34 4.53
N ILE A 69 -0.64 -7.55 4.58
CA ILE A 69 0.21 -7.40 3.39
C ILE A 69 -0.25 -8.36 2.29
N LYS A 70 -0.53 -9.59 2.65
CA LYS A 70 -0.99 -10.58 1.68
C LYS A 70 -2.30 -10.16 1.03
N ARG A 71 -3.24 -9.67 1.81
CA ARG A 71 -4.52 -9.20 1.29
C ARG A 71 -4.35 -7.99 0.38
N ILE A 72 -3.47 -7.07 0.75
CA ILE A 72 -3.19 -5.90 -0.08
C ILE A 72 -2.64 -6.33 -1.43
N LYS A 73 -1.70 -7.27 -1.42
CA LYS A 73 -1.14 -7.79 -2.68
C LYS A 73 -2.22 -8.40 -3.57
N MET A 74 -3.13 -9.15 -2.98
CA MET A 74 -4.24 -9.73 -3.74
C MET A 74 -5.13 -8.64 -4.35
N LYS A 75 -5.41 -7.59 -3.59
CA LYS A 75 -6.25 -6.51 -4.08
C LYS A 75 -5.54 -5.70 -5.16
N LEU A 76 -4.22 -5.54 -5.05
CA LEU A 76 -3.44 -4.92 -6.11
C LEU A 76 -3.60 -5.70 -7.40
N GLU A 77 -3.44 -7.01 -7.33
CA GLU A 77 -3.55 -7.85 -8.51
C GLU A 77 -4.93 -7.77 -9.14
N ILE A 78 -5.96 -7.83 -8.32
CA ILE A 78 -7.34 -7.75 -8.81
C ILE A 78 -7.60 -6.42 -9.50
N ALA A 79 -7.00 -5.35 -9.00
CA ALA A 79 -7.17 -4.02 -9.57
C ALA A 79 -6.28 -3.75 -10.79
N GLY A 80 -5.47 -4.72 -11.18
CA GLY A 80 -4.64 -4.59 -12.38
C GLY A 80 -3.23 -4.09 -12.12
N PHE A 81 -2.80 -4.07 -10.87
CA PHE A 81 -1.44 -3.66 -10.52
C PHE A 81 -0.57 -4.86 -10.23
N ASP A 82 0.73 -4.66 -10.27
CA ASP A 82 1.69 -5.72 -9.97
C ASP A 82 1.75 -5.92 -8.46
N PRO A 83 1.39 -7.10 -7.95
CA PRO A 83 1.46 -7.34 -6.51
C PRO A 83 2.88 -7.24 -5.96
N GLU A 84 3.89 -7.38 -6.82
CA GLU A 84 5.29 -7.26 -6.41
C GLU A 84 5.72 -5.82 -6.17
N MET A 85 4.82 -4.86 -6.33
CA MET A 85 5.08 -3.49 -5.89
C MET A 85 5.44 -3.44 -4.41
N ILE A 86 4.86 -4.34 -3.64
CA ILE A 86 5.18 -4.47 -2.22
C ILE A 86 6.04 -5.71 -2.08
N LYS A 87 7.26 -5.52 -1.60
CA LYS A 87 8.21 -6.62 -1.41
C LYS A 87 8.44 -6.88 0.06
N THR A 88 8.58 -8.15 0.38
CA THR A 88 8.99 -8.59 1.71
C THR A 88 10.51 -8.67 1.72
N ILE A 89 11.13 -7.99 2.67
CA ILE A 89 12.58 -8.06 2.86
C ILE A 89 12.80 -8.91 4.10
N TRP A 90 13.26 -10.11 3.90
CA TRP A 90 13.43 -11.08 4.97
C TRP A 90 14.26 -10.51 6.11
N GLY A 91 13.73 -10.61 7.31
CA GLY A 91 14.40 -10.14 8.50
C GLY A 91 14.32 -8.64 8.73
N SER A 92 13.75 -7.88 7.78
CA SER A 92 13.73 -6.42 7.89
C SER A 92 12.33 -5.83 7.86
N GLY A 93 11.49 -6.28 6.93
CA GLY A 93 10.14 -5.74 6.84
C GLY A 93 9.62 -5.70 5.42
N TYR A 94 8.94 -4.63 5.09
CA TYR A 94 8.29 -4.48 3.79
C TYR A 94 8.69 -3.18 3.14
N VAL A 95 8.66 -3.16 1.81
CA VAL A 95 8.98 -1.96 1.06
C VAL A 95 8.05 -1.85 -0.14
N LEU A 96 7.59 -0.63 -0.42
CA LEU A 96 6.86 -0.32 -1.62
C LEU A 96 7.84 0.34 -2.58
N LYS A 97 7.86 -0.09 -3.84
CA LYS A 97 8.78 0.46 -4.83
C LYS A 97 8.60 1.97 -4.92
N LYS A 98 9.74 2.68 -4.98
CA LYS A 98 9.75 4.13 -5.06
C LYS A 98 9.05 4.61 -6.32
N GLY A 99 8.27 5.69 -6.18
CA GLY A 99 7.58 6.29 -7.30
C GLY A 99 6.21 5.72 -7.60
N VAL A 100 5.87 4.60 -6.98
CA VAL A 100 4.57 3.99 -7.20
C VAL A 100 3.53 4.67 -6.32
N PHE A 101 2.49 5.21 -6.93
CA PHE A 101 1.37 5.85 -6.23
C PHE A 101 1.71 7.10 -5.41
N GLU A 102 2.97 7.52 -5.38
CA GLU A 102 3.38 8.57 -4.45
C GLU A 102 2.49 9.80 -4.49
N LYS A 103 2.11 10.22 -5.68
CA LYS A 103 1.22 11.37 -5.82
C LYS A 103 -0.23 10.96 -5.80
N ASP A 104 -0.57 10.01 -6.64
CA ASP A 104 -1.97 9.69 -6.92
C ASP A 104 -2.66 9.03 -5.74
N PHE A 105 -1.95 8.19 -5.01
CA PHE A 105 -2.57 7.47 -3.92
C PHE A 105 -2.91 8.37 -2.74
N LEU A 106 -2.13 9.40 -2.53
CA LEU A 106 -2.36 10.34 -1.42
C LEU A 106 -3.45 11.36 -1.73
N VAL A 107 -3.82 11.50 -2.98
CA VAL A 107 -4.92 12.40 -3.36
C VAL A 107 -6.23 11.79 -2.92
N LYS A 108 -7.07 12.60 -2.30
CA LYS A 108 -8.37 12.13 -1.87
C LYS A 108 -9.31 12.00 -3.06
N ILE A 109 -9.97 10.89 -3.11
CA ILE A 109 -10.89 10.59 -4.20
C ILE A 109 -12.30 10.48 -3.65
#